data_3be02774e1bb80fa103d2f35bddd3b97
#
_entry.id   3be02774e1bb80fa103d2f35bddd3b97
#
_cell.length_a   1.000
_cell.length_b   1.000
_cell.length_c   1.000
_cell.angle_alpha   90.00
_cell.angle_beta   90.00
_cell.angle_gamma   90.00
#
_symmetry.space_group_name_H-M   'P 1'
#
loop_
_entity.id
_entity.type
_entity.pdbx_description
1 polymer ?
#
loop_
_entity_poly.entity_id
_entity_poly.type
_entity_poly.pdbx_seq_one_letter_code
_entity_poly.pdbx_strand_id
1 'polypeptide(L)'
;MIRFAVIGTNWITRQFVEAAHESGKYKLTAVYSRSLEQAQHFANDFSVEHLFTSLEAMAESDAIDAVYIASPNSLHFSQTQLFLSHKIHVICEKPLASNLAEVDAAIACARENQVVLFEAFKTACLPNFHLLRQALPKVGKLRKVFFNYCQYSSRYQRYLDGENPNTFNPSFSNGSIMDIGFYCLASAVALFGEPKSVQATASLLASGVDAHGVVVMDYGDFSVTLQHSKVSDSVLASEIQGEAGSLVIEKLSECQKVCFVPRGSQMQDLTQPQHINTMLYEAELFATLVDEHLVDHPGLAVSRITAKLLTEIRRQTGVIFLADSVKL
;
A
#
# COMPACT_ATOMS: atom_id res chain seq x y z
N MET A 1 -2.19 -18.55 17.25
CA MET A 1 -1.62 -18.62 15.87
C MET A 1 -2.76 -18.40 14.91
N ILE A 2 -2.70 -17.38 14.08
CA ILE A 2 -3.76 -16.98 13.15
C ILE A 2 -3.77 -17.95 11.96
N ARG A 3 -4.90 -18.61 11.71
CA ARG A 3 -5.11 -19.42 10.51
C ARG A 3 -5.48 -18.45 9.39
N PHE A 4 -4.68 -18.39 8.34
CA PHE A 4 -4.97 -17.44 7.29
C PHE A 4 -5.08 -18.08 5.91
N ALA A 5 -5.86 -17.43 5.03
CA ALA A 5 -5.93 -17.72 3.62
C ALA A 5 -5.22 -16.66 2.79
N VAL A 6 -4.90 -17.00 1.55
CA VAL A 6 -4.43 -16.05 0.55
C VAL A 6 -5.32 -16.02 -0.68
N ILE A 7 -5.55 -14.82 -1.22
CA ILE A 7 -6.20 -14.57 -2.51
C ILE A 7 -5.16 -14.04 -3.49
N GLY A 8 -4.88 -14.82 -4.52
CA GLY A 8 -3.76 -14.59 -5.45
C GLY A 8 -2.60 -15.55 -5.17
N THR A 9 -1.90 -15.91 -6.23
CA THR A 9 -0.79 -16.90 -6.20
C THR A 9 0.47 -16.33 -6.86
N ASN A 10 0.62 -15.00 -6.83
CA ASN A 10 1.75 -14.31 -7.43
C ASN A 10 2.95 -14.21 -6.46
N TRP A 11 4.04 -13.59 -6.90
CA TRP A 11 5.27 -13.47 -6.15
C TRP A 11 5.11 -12.66 -4.84
N ILE A 12 4.25 -11.63 -4.82
CA ILE A 12 4.02 -10.82 -3.61
C ILE A 12 3.30 -11.64 -2.54
N THR A 13 2.34 -12.47 -2.95
CA THR A 13 1.65 -13.40 -2.05
C THR A 13 2.64 -14.38 -1.41
N ARG A 14 3.58 -14.92 -2.20
CA ARG A 14 4.64 -15.79 -1.68
C ARG A 14 5.50 -15.09 -0.64
N GLN A 15 5.95 -13.88 -0.92
CA GLN A 15 6.75 -13.09 0.02
C GLN A 15 5.99 -12.82 1.32
N PHE A 16 4.68 -12.51 1.24
CA PHE A 16 3.88 -12.32 2.44
C PHE A 16 3.75 -13.61 3.25
N VAL A 17 3.48 -14.76 2.61
CA VAL A 17 3.38 -16.05 3.30
C VAL A 17 4.68 -16.41 4.00
N GLU A 18 5.83 -16.21 3.34
CA GLU A 18 7.15 -16.44 3.93
C GLU A 18 7.37 -15.54 5.15
N ALA A 19 7.06 -14.25 5.06
CA ALA A 19 7.15 -13.31 6.18
C ALA A 19 6.19 -13.67 7.33
N ALA A 20 4.95 -14.03 7.02
CA ALA A 20 3.96 -14.45 8.00
C ALA A 20 4.39 -15.71 8.77
N HIS A 21 4.94 -16.71 8.06
CA HIS A 21 5.50 -17.91 8.70
C HIS A 21 6.73 -17.60 9.55
N GLU A 22 7.63 -16.74 9.07
CA GLU A 22 8.83 -16.33 9.81
C GLU A 22 8.49 -15.59 11.12
N SER A 23 7.40 -14.82 11.15
CA SER A 23 6.92 -14.18 12.37
C SER A 23 6.51 -15.17 13.47
N GLY A 24 6.27 -16.44 13.12
CA GLY A 24 5.78 -17.49 14.01
C GLY A 24 4.34 -17.31 14.52
N LYS A 25 3.63 -16.29 14.00
CA LYS A 25 2.27 -15.94 14.46
C LYS A 25 1.17 -16.52 13.58
N TYR A 26 1.52 -17.07 12.40
CA TYR A 26 0.56 -17.48 11.36
C TYR A 26 0.72 -18.93 10.93
N LYS A 27 -0.37 -19.49 10.46
CA LYS A 27 -0.41 -20.76 9.71
C LYS A 27 -1.23 -20.54 8.45
N LEU A 28 -0.62 -20.72 7.27
CA LEU A 28 -1.38 -20.76 6.00
C LEU A 28 -2.21 -22.02 5.95
N THR A 29 -3.54 -21.88 5.95
CA THR A 29 -4.48 -23.01 5.97
C THR A 29 -5.28 -23.13 4.69
N ALA A 30 -5.42 -22.04 3.90
CA ALA A 30 -6.21 -22.06 2.69
C ALA A 30 -5.60 -21.22 1.57
N VAL A 31 -5.80 -21.63 0.34
CA VAL A 31 -5.42 -20.88 -0.88
C VAL A 31 -6.62 -20.78 -1.80
N TYR A 32 -6.89 -19.55 -2.25
CA TYR A 32 -7.86 -19.31 -3.31
C TYR A 32 -7.17 -18.97 -4.63
N SER A 33 -7.61 -19.61 -5.70
CA SER A 33 -7.35 -19.21 -7.08
C SER A 33 -8.55 -19.55 -7.96
N ARG A 34 -8.76 -18.78 -9.03
CA ARG A 34 -9.77 -19.11 -10.06
C ARG A 34 -9.49 -20.45 -10.77
N SER A 35 -8.26 -20.92 -10.74
CA SER A 35 -7.81 -22.22 -11.24
C SER A 35 -7.39 -23.09 -10.06
N LEU A 36 -8.01 -24.27 -9.92
CA LEU A 36 -7.63 -25.25 -8.90
C LEU A 36 -6.18 -25.72 -9.07
N GLU A 37 -5.71 -25.84 -10.31
CA GLU A 37 -4.34 -26.22 -10.62
C GLU A 37 -3.33 -25.18 -10.08
N GLN A 38 -3.62 -23.87 -10.27
CA GLN A 38 -2.79 -22.80 -9.74
C GLN A 38 -2.83 -22.77 -8.21
N ALA A 39 -4.01 -22.99 -7.60
CA ALA A 39 -4.12 -23.09 -6.16
C ALA A 39 -3.27 -24.25 -5.62
N GLN A 40 -3.36 -25.44 -6.25
CA GLN A 40 -2.61 -26.62 -5.86
C GLN A 40 -1.09 -26.40 -6.01
N HIS A 41 -0.66 -25.80 -7.14
CA HIS A 41 0.76 -25.53 -7.36
C HIS A 41 1.34 -24.61 -6.27
N PHE A 42 0.62 -23.54 -5.90
CA PHE A 42 1.04 -22.64 -4.82
C PHE A 42 1.02 -23.33 -3.45
N ALA A 43 -0.03 -24.10 -3.17
CA ALA A 43 -0.22 -24.78 -1.90
C ALA A 43 0.82 -25.87 -1.61
N ASN A 44 1.32 -26.52 -2.63
CA ASN A 44 2.36 -27.57 -2.50
C ASN A 44 3.64 -27.03 -1.85
N ASP A 45 4.00 -25.77 -2.14
CA ASP A 45 5.20 -25.14 -1.58
C ASP A 45 5.08 -24.86 -0.07
N PHE A 46 3.85 -24.81 0.44
CA PHE A 46 3.55 -24.46 1.84
C PHE A 46 2.78 -25.54 2.61
N SER A 47 2.57 -26.71 2.00
CA SER A 47 1.84 -27.85 2.58
C SER A 47 0.41 -27.47 3.05
N VAL A 48 -0.33 -26.74 2.21
CA VAL A 48 -1.69 -26.27 2.51
C VAL A 48 -2.73 -27.32 2.06
N GLU A 49 -3.71 -27.59 2.92
CA GLU A 49 -4.70 -28.62 2.69
C GLU A 49 -6.00 -28.12 2.04
N HIS A 50 -6.41 -26.86 2.33
CA HIS A 50 -7.67 -26.32 1.85
C HIS A 50 -7.49 -25.47 0.59
N LEU A 51 -8.11 -25.89 -0.49
CA LEU A 51 -8.07 -25.20 -1.79
C LEU A 51 -9.48 -24.76 -2.18
N PHE A 52 -9.60 -23.50 -2.54
CA PHE A 52 -10.87 -22.89 -2.92
C PHE A 52 -10.81 -22.27 -4.31
N THR A 53 -11.92 -22.46 -5.07
CA THR A 53 -12.18 -21.75 -6.33
C THR A 53 -13.41 -20.83 -6.24
N SER A 54 -14.14 -20.84 -5.10
CA SER A 54 -15.16 -19.88 -4.71
C SER A 54 -14.70 -19.13 -3.47
N LEU A 55 -14.80 -17.79 -3.51
CA LEU A 55 -14.50 -16.91 -2.37
C LEU A 55 -15.56 -17.07 -1.27
N GLU A 56 -16.83 -17.25 -1.66
CA GLU A 56 -17.95 -17.46 -0.75
C GLU A 56 -17.74 -18.75 0.04
N ALA A 57 -17.42 -19.87 -0.65
CA ALA A 57 -17.14 -21.12 0.02
C ALA A 57 -15.95 -21.03 1.00
N MET A 58 -14.93 -20.22 0.67
CA MET A 58 -13.81 -19.97 1.58
C MET A 58 -14.24 -19.12 2.77
N ALA A 59 -15.05 -18.09 2.58
CA ALA A 59 -15.55 -17.21 3.64
C ALA A 59 -16.53 -17.95 4.60
N GLU A 60 -17.29 -18.92 4.09
CA GLU A 60 -18.20 -19.75 4.88
C GLU A 60 -17.51 -20.92 5.60
N SER A 61 -16.22 -21.15 5.32
CA SER A 61 -15.48 -22.27 5.91
C SER A 61 -14.94 -21.92 7.30
N ASP A 62 -14.86 -22.91 8.18
CA ASP A 62 -14.19 -22.78 9.48
C ASP A 62 -12.65 -22.87 9.37
N ALA A 63 -12.08 -22.78 8.16
CA ALA A 63 -10.67 -23.05 7.92
C ALA A 63 -9.77 -21.86 8.26
N ILE A 64 -10.31 -20.63 8.36
CA ILE A 64 -9.53 -19.39 8.41
C ILE A 64 -10.05 -18.40 9.46
N ASP A 65 -9.15 -17.66 10.07
CA ASP A 65 -9.41 -16.54 10.97
C ASP A 65 -9.16 -15.19 10.25
N ALA A 66 -8.29 -15.20 9.24
CA ALA A 66 -7.89 -14.02 8.48
C ALA A 66 -7.65 -14.34 7.00
N VAL A 67 -7.67 -13.30 6.16
CA VAL A 67 -7.34 -13.41 4.73
C VAL A 67 -6.36 -12.32 4.32
N TYR A 68 -5.34 -12.70 3.52
CA TYR A 68 -4.46 -11.79 2.79
C TYR A 68 -4.95 -11.67 1.34
N ILE A 69 -5.31 -10.45 0.94
CA ILE A 69 -5.84 -10.14 -0.39
C ILE A 69 -4.76 -9.48 -1.24
N ALA A 70 -4.32 -10.16 -2.30
CA ALA A 70 -3.32 -9.69 -3.27
C ALA A 70 -3.79 -9.89 -4.71
N SER A 71 -5.06 -9.64 -4.95
CA SER A 71 -5.71 -9.62 -6.25
C SER A 71 -5.44 -8.28 -6.98
N PRO A 72 -5.93 -8.06 -8.21
CA PRO A 72 -5.93 -6.72 -8.82
C PRO A 72 -6.73 -5.71 -8.00
N ASN A 73 -6.27 -4.45 -7.96
CA ASN A 73 -6.83 -3.39 -7.10
C ASN A 73 -8.36 -3.25 -7.19
N SER A 74 -8.94 -3.39 -8.40
CA SER A 74 -10.40 -3.28 -8.61
C SER A 74 -11.22 -4.36 -7.92
N LEU A 75 -10.59 -5.42 -7.43
CA LEU A 75 -11.25 -6.52 -6.71
C LEU A 75 -11.07 -6.41 -5.19
N HIS A 76 -10.18 -5.54 -4.71
CA HIS A 76 -9.85 -5.41 -3.30
C HIS A 76 -11.11 -5.14 -2.45
N PHE A 77 -11.91 -4.14 -2.84
CA PHE A 77 -13.09 -3.75 -2.08
C PHE A 77 -14.11 -4.88 -1.96
N SER A 78 -14.53 -5.48 -3.09
CA SER A 78 -15.56 -6.53 -3.07
C SER A 78 -15.12 -7.76 -2.28
N GLN A 79 -13.85 -8.15 -2.40
CA GLN A 79 -13.28 -9.26 -1.64
C GLN A 79 -13.15 -8.90 -0.15
N THR A 80 -12.67 -7.72 0.17
CA THR A 80 -12.59 -7.22 1.55
C THR A 80 -13.97 -7.22 2.21
N GLN A 81 -14.99 -6.68 1.53
CA GLN A 81 -16.38 -6.65 2.02
C GLN A 81 -16.92 -8.04 2.34
N LEU A 82 -16.67 -9.01 1.44
CA LEU A 82 -17.10 -10.39 1.62
C LEU A 82 -16.53 -10.98 2.92
N PHE A 83 -15.22 -10.91 3.13
CA PHE A 83 -14.61 -11.53 4.30
C PHE A 83 -14.93 -10.81 5.60
N LEU A 84 -14.97 -9.47 5.60
CA LEU A 84 -15.38 -8.69 6.78
C LEU A 84 -16.81 -9.04 7.21
N SER A 85 -17.75 -9.21 6.26
CA SER A 85 -19.14 -9.57 6.56
C SER A 85 -19.30 -10.98 7.14
N HIS A 86 -18.33 -11.86 6.88
CA HIS A 86 -18.23 -13.19 7.48
C HIS A 86 -17.40 -13.22 8.77
N LYS A 87 -17.09 -12.05 9.34
CA LYS A 87 -16.32 -11.88 10.57
C LYS A 87 -14.88 -12.43 10.50
N ILE A 88 -14.27 -12.34 9.32
CA ILE A 88 -12.89 -12.74 9.06
C ILE A 88 -12.04 -11.46 9.01
N HIS A 89 -10.91 -11.45 9.72
CA HIS A 89 -9.95 -10.36 9.67
C HIS A 89 -9.33 -10.23 8.28
N VAL A 90 -9.10 -9.00 7.83
CA VAL A 90 -8.58 -8.75 6.47
C VAL A 90 -7.32 -7.93 6.51
N ILE A 91 -6.25 -8.45 5.90
CA ILE A 91 -5.12 -7.67 5.42
C ILE A 91 -5.17 -7.62 3.89
N CYS A 92 -5.28 -6.42 3.34
CA CYS A 92 -5.43 -6.20 1.90
C CYS A 92 -4.25 -5.41 1.35
N GLU A 93 -3.71 -5.84 0.21
CA GLU A 93 -2.69 -5.08 -0.51
C GLU A 93 -3.16 -3.65 -0.82
N LYS A 94 -2.15 -2.79 -0.89
CA LYS A 94 -2.36 -1.40 -1.26
C LYS A 94 -2.59 -1.24 -2.78
N PRO A 95 -3.37 -0.25 -3.20
CA PRO A 95 -4.30 0.55 -2.41
C PRO A 95 -5.49 -0.29 -1.94
N LEU A 96 -6.00 0.00 -0.75
CA LEU A 96 -7.07 -0.77 -0.10
C LEU A 96 -8.32 -0.93 -0.97
N ALA A 97 -8.62 0.10 -1.78
CA ALA A 97 -9.74 0.09 -2.72
C ALA A 97 -9.50 1.11 -3.86
N SER A 98 -10.45 1.21 -4.79
CA SER A 98 -10.34 2.07 -5.96
C SER A 98 -10.59 3.54 -5.66
N ASN A 99 -11.40 3.87 -4.64
CA ASN A 99 -11.78 5.23 -4.27
C ASN A 99 -12.15 5.36 -2.79
N LEU A 100 -12.42 6.61 -2.34
CA LEU A 100 -12.77 6.90 -0.95
C LEU A 100 -14.06 6.21 -0.50
N ALA A 101 -15.09 6.16 -1.34
CA ALA A 101 -16.38 5.58 -0.95
C ALA A 101 -16.24 4.09 -0.62
N GLU A 102 -15.47 3.35 -1.41
CA GLU A 102 -15.15 1.95 -1.16
C GLU A 102 -14.36 1.77 0.15
N VAL A 103 -13.37 2.64 0.42
CA VAL A 103 -12.59 2.59 1.67
C VAL A 103 -13.48 2.90 2.88
N ASP A 104 -14.35 3.92 2.80
CA ASP A 104 -15.27 4.27 3.87
C ASP A 104 -16.24 3.11 4.17
N ALA A 105 -16.78 2.45 3.14
CA ALA A 105 -17.65 1.29 3.27
C ALA A 105 -16.92 0.07 3.88
N ALA A 106 -15.67 -0.19 3.48
CA ALA A 106 -14.86 -1.27 4.04
C ALA A 106 -14.57 -1.04 5.53
N ILE A 107 -14.19 0.19 5.91
CA ILE A 107 -13.96 0.55 7.32
C ILE A 107 -15.25 0.42 8.16
N ALA A 108 -16.39 0.85 7.62
CA ALA A 108 -17.68 0.70 8.28
C ALA A 108 -18.04 -0.78 8.52
N CYS A 109 -17.86 -1.62 7.50
CA CYS A 109 -18.09 -3.06 7.59
C CYS A 109 -17.18 -3.74 8.63
N ALA A 110 -15.90 -3.38 8.68
CA ALA A 110 -14.97 -3.91 9.68
C ALA A 110 -15.42 -3.58 11.11
N ARG A 111 -15.83 -2.33 11.34
CA ARG A 111 -16.36 -1.87 12.64
C ARG A 111 -17.65 -2.56 13.02
N GLU A 112 -18.60 -2.69 12.10
CA GLU A 112 -19.88 -3.36 12.33
C GLU A 112 -19.68 -4.83 12.71
N ASN A 113 -18.77 -5.53 12.06
CA ASN A 113 -18.49 -6.94 12.31
C ASN A 113 -17.42 -7.17 13.39
N GLN A 114 -16.85 -6.12 13.97
CA GLN A 114 -15.83 -6.17 15.02
C GLN A 114 -14.59 -6.99 14.62
N VAL A 115 -14.13 -6.81 13.39
CA VAL A 115 -12.93 -7.46 12.83
C VAL A 115 -11.91 -6.43 12.38
N VAL A 116 -10.65 -6.83 12.36
CA VAL A 116 -9.54 -5.98 11.93
C VAL A 116 -9.51 -5.90 10.41
N LEU A 117 -9.47 -4.69 9.87
CA LEU A 117 -9.13 -4.38 8.49
C LEU A 117 -7.77 -3.66 8.48
N PHE A 118 -6.83 -4.13 7.68
CA PHE A 118 -5.50 -3.54 7.56
C PHE A 118 -5.10 -3.38 6.10
N GLU A 119 -4.71 -2.17 5.70
CA GLU A 119 -4.08 -1.93 4.41
C GLU A 119 -2.59 -2.25 4.49
N ALA A 120 -2.09 -3.13 3.62
CA ALA A 120 -0.70 -3.57 3.60
C ALA A 120 0.23 -2.46 3.05
N PHE A 121 0.29 -1.34 3.76
CA PHE A 121 1.23 -0.27 3.52
C PHE A 121 2.49 -0.50 4.35
N LYS A 122 3.28 -1.48 3.92
CA LYS A 122 4.48 -1.95 4.64
C LYS A 122 5.46 -0.85 5.05
N THR A 123 5.58 0.23 4.24
CA THR A 123 6.51 1.34 4.53
C THR A 123 6.29 1.93 5.91
N ALA A 124 5.04 2.11 6.33
CA ALA A 124 4.73 2.66 7.65
C ALA A 124 5.14 1.75 8.81
N CYS A 125 5.37 0.46 8.55
CA CYS A 125 5.76 -0.54 9.54
C CYS A 125 7.28 -0.67 9.68
N LEU A 126 8.06 -0.10 8.76
CA LEU A 126 9.51 -0.26 8.71
C LEU A 126 10.22 0.43 9.88
N PRO A 127 11.25 -0.20 10.49
CA PRO A 127 12.08 0.44 11.52
C PRO A 127 12.63 1.80 11.08
N ASN A 128 13.13 1.90 9.84
CA ASN A 128 13.67 3.14 9.31
C ASN A 128 12.59 4.20 9.04
N PHE A 129 11.33 3.84 8.81
CA PHE A 129 10.24 4.81 8.74
C PHE A 129 9.87 5.34 10.13
N HIS A 130 9.89 4.49 11.16
CA HIS A 130 9.74 4.93 12.54
C HIS A 130 10.89 5.84 12.97
N LEU A 131 12.14 5.48 12.62
CA LEU A 131 13.31 6.32 12.83
C LEU A 131 13.16 7.68 12.13
N LEU A 132 12.71 7.69 10.86
CA LEU A 132 12.47 8.91 10.10
C LEU A 132 11.48 9.83 10.85
N ARG A 133 10.37 9.28 11.34
CA ARG A 133 9.39 10.03 12.16
C ARG A 133 10.00 10.62 13.42
N GLN A 134 10.83 9.84 14.14
CA GLN A 134 11.54 10.31 15.34
C GLN A 134 12.58 11.38 15.02
N ALA A 135 13.17 11.35 13.82
CA ALA A 135 14.19 12.30 13.40
C ALA A 135 13.60 13.62 12.88
N LEU A 136 12.30 13.74 12.60
CA LEU A 136 11.69 14.97 12.10
C LEU A 136 12.04 16.23 12.91
N PRO A 137 12.09 16.23 14.25
CA PRO A 137 12.47 17.42 15.01
C PRO A 137 13.90 17.92 14.73
N LYS A 138 14.79 17.05 14.22
CA LYS A 138 16.18 17.43 13.91
C LYS A 138 16.29 18.48 12.79
N VAL A 139 15.30 18.51 11.86
CA VAL A 139 15.31 19.49 10.75
C VAL A 139 14.92 20.91 11.20
N GLY A 140 14.47 21.08 12.46
CA GLY A 140 13.94 22.36 12.94
C GLY A 140 12.57 22.66 12.35
N LYS A 141 12.30 23.94 12.04
CA LYS A 141 11.03 24.31 11.39
C LYS A 141 10.98 23.73 9.99
N LEU A 142 10.02 22.83 9.75
CA LEU A 142 9.82 22.18 8.46
C LEU A 142 9.39 23.22 7.42
N ARG A 143 9.97 23.14 6.23
CA ARG A 143 9.74 24.11 5.14
C ARG A 143 9.28 23.48 3.85
N LYS A 144 9.86 22.35 3.49
CA LYS A 144 9.57 21.69 2.22
C LYS A 144 9.85 20.20 2.29
N VAL A 145 9.05 19.41 1.57
CA VAL A 145 9.27 17.97 1.41
C VAL A 145 9.24 17.63 -0.07
N PHE A 146 10.15 16.79 -0.48
CA PHE A 146 10.19 16.19 -1.81
C PHE A 146 10.20 14.67 -1.68
N PHE A 147 9.16 14.01 -2.15
CA PHE A 147 9.10 12.56 -2.25
C PHE A 147 9.10 12.11 -3.70
N ASN A 148 9.81 11.02 -3.99
CA ASN A 148 10.05 10.58 -5.34
C ASN A 148 10.00 9.05 -5.44
N TYR A 149 9.18 8.55 -6.36
CA TYR A 149 9.19 7.18 -6.78
C TYR A 149 8.93 7.10 -8.28
N CYS A 150 10.01 7.06 -9.06
CA CYS A 150 9.97 6.88 -10.50
C CYS A 150 10.76 5.62 -10.83
N GLN A 151 10.09 4.66 -11.44
CA GLN A 151 10.67 3.38 -11.83
C GLN A 151 10.06 2.92 -13.16
N TYR A 152 10.91 2.72 -14.17
CA TYR A 152 10.47 2.14 -15.44
C TYR A 152 9.88 0.76 -15.20
N SER A 153 8.60 0.59 -15.54
CA SER A 153 7.88 -0.65 -15.32
C SER A 153 8.36 -1.74 -16.27
N SER A 154 8.67 -2.92 -15.75
CA SER A 154 8.97 -4.10 -16.56
C SER A 154 7.83 -4.51 -17.51
N ARG A 155 6.61 -3.97 -17.28
CA ARG A 155 5.42 -4.21 -18.10
C ARG A 155 5.18 -3.13 -19.14
N TYR A 156 5.97 -2.03 -19.14
CA TYR A 156 5.73 -0.91 -20.04
C TYR A 156 6.04 -1.28 -21.49
N GLN A 157 7.08 -2.09 -21.75
CA GLN A 157 7.34 -2.57 -23.10
C GLN A 157 6.18 -3.39 -23.66
N ARG A 158 5.59 -4.28 -22.86
CA ARG A 158 4.38 -5.04 -23.27
C ARG A 158 3.20 -4.13 -23.64
N TYR A 159 3.04 -3.02 -22.90
CA TYR A 159 2.04 -2.01 -23.23
C TYR A 159 2.35 -1.34 -24.57
N LEU A 160 3.59 -0.98 -24.86
CA LEU A 160 4.03 -0.40 -26.13
C LEU A 160 3.85 -1.37 -27.31
N ASP A 161 3.98 -2.66 -27.06
CA ASP A 161 3.78 -3.75 -28.03
C ASP A 161 2.28 -4.03 -28.29
N GLY A 162 1.38 -3.25 -27.68
CA GLY A 162 -0.08 -3.36 -27.86
C GLY A 162 -0.78 -4.36 -26.94
N GLU A 163 -0.07 -4.94 -25.97
CA GLU A 163 -0.70 -5.71 -24.90
C GLU A 163 -1.41 -4.77 -23.91
N ASN A 164 -2.32 -5.33 -23.11
CA ASN A 164 -3.07 -4.56 -22.11
C ASN A 164 -2.76 -5.08 -20.67
N PRO A 165 -1.53 -4.89 -20.16
CA PRO A 165 -1.16 -5.39 -18.84
C PRO A 165 -1.93 -4.64 -17.73
N ASN A 166 -2.30 -5.35 -16.67
CA ASN A 166 -3.10 -4.84 -15.54
C ASN A 166 -2.60 -3.49 -15.00
N THR A 167 -1.27 -3.29 -14.97
CA THR A 167 -0.62 -2.07 -14.48
C THR A 167 -1.05 -0.80 -15.23
N PHE A 168 -1.40 -0.94 -16.52
CA PHE A 168 -1.75 0.17 -17.41
C PHE A 168 -3.20 0.10 -17.92
N ASN A 169 -4.04 -0.68 -17.21
CA ASN A 169 -5.44 -0.88 -17.57
C ASN A 169 -6.37 -0.30 -16.49
N PRO A 170 -7.22 0.69 -16.82
CA PRO A 170 -8.12 1.32 -15.86
C PRO A 170 -9.17 0.36 -15.27
N SER A 171 -9.50 -0.74 -15.96
CA SER A 171 -10.41 -1.77 -15.45
C SER A 171 -9.88 -2.48 -14.20
N PHE A 172 -8.58 -2.38 -13.94
CA PHE A 172 -7.95 -2.91 -12.73
C PHE A 172 -7.67 -1.84 -11.67
N SER A 173 -8.21 -0.62 -11.82
CA SER A 173 -8.00 0.51 -10.90
C SER A 173 -6.50 0.78 -10.65
N ASN A 174 -5.72 0.81 -11.73
CA ASN A 174 -4.27 0.92 -11.67
C ASN A 174 -3.76 2.17 -12.42
N GLY A 175 -2.48 2.39 -12.45
CA GLY A 175 -1.79 3.54 -13.00
C GLY A 175 -0.59 3.91 -12.12
N SER A 176 0.13 4.95 -12.50
CA SER A 176 1.33 5.34 -11.78
C SER A 176 1.05 5.86 -10.37
N ILE A 177 0.01 6.71 -10.19
CA ILE A 177 -0.35 7.23 -8.87
C ILE A 177 -0.87 6.13 -7.94
N MET A 178 -1.69 5.21 -8.44
CA MET A 178 -2.28 4.13 -7.65
C MET A 178 -1.27 3.07 -7.23
N ASP A 179 -0.24 2.82 -8.04
CA ASP A 179 0.73 1.76 -7.76
C ASP A 179 1.95 2.28 -6.98
N ILE A 180 2.74 3.17 -7.56
CA ILE A 180 4.00 3.63 -6.95
C ILE A 180 3.90 5.02 -6.34
N GLY A 181 3.09 5.92 -6.91
CA GLY A 181 2.80 7.23 -6.30
C GLY A 181 2.11 7.09 -4.94
N PHE A 182 1.35 6.01 -4.75
CA PHE A 182 0.76 5.62 -3.47
C PHE A 182 1.77 5.69 -2.32
N TYR A 183 2.97 5.12 -2.50
CA TYR A 183 3.99 5.10 -1.45
C TYR A 183 4.42 6.50 -1.01
N CYS A 184 4.59 7.42 -1.96
CA CYS A 184 4.94 8.80 -1.64
C CYS A 184 3.79 9.52 -0.93
N LEU A 185 2.57 9.34 -1.42
CA LEU A 185 1.36 9.96 -0.87
C LEU A 185 1.05 9.45 0.53
N ALA A 186 1.00 8.11 0.71
CA ALA A 186 0.72 7.49 2.00
C ALA A 186 1.81 7.78 3.03
N SER A 187 3.10 7.87 2.61
CA SER A 187 4.18 8.31 3.49
C SER A 187 4.00 9.74 3.97
N ALA A 188 3.58 10.66 3.10
CA ALA A 188 3.31 12.04 3.49
C ALA A 188 2.14 12.10 4.50
N VAL A 189 1.05 11.38 4.23
CA VAL A 189 -0.09 11.29 5.16
C VAL A 189 0.31 10.67 6.49
N ALA A 190 1.10 9.60 6.48
CA ALA A 190 1.55 8.93 7.71
C ALA A 190 2.48 9.79 8.57
N LEU A 191 3.27 10.70 7.96
CA LEU A 191 4.19 11.60 8.66
C LEU A 191 3.53 12.90 9.11
N PHE A 192 2.63 13.47 8.29
CA PHE A 192 2.16 14.85 8.43
C PHE A 192 0.64 14.99 8.55
N GLY A 193 -0.12 13.90 8.38
CA GLY A 193 -1.58 13.93 8.40
C GLY A 193 -2.19 14.43 7.09
N GLU A 194 -3.43 14.93 7.17
CA GLU A 194 -4.18 15.42 6.02
C GLU A 194 -3.73 16.84 5.63
N PRO A 195 -3.40 17.09 4.33
CA PRO A 195 -3.06 18.41 3.85
C PRO A 195 -4.30 19.31 3.76
N LYS A 196 -4.10 20.64 3.77
CA LYS A 196 -5.16 21.64 3.56
C LYS A 196 -5.73 21.60 2.14
N SER A 197 -4.85 21.34 1.16
CA SER A 197 -5.23 21.19 -0.25
C SER A 197 -4.23 20.33 -1.03
N VAL A 198 -4.68 19.82 -2.17
CA VAL A 198 -3.86 19.05 -3.11
C VAL A 198 -4.08 19.55 -4.54
N GLN A 199 -3.01 19.64 -5.30
CA GLN A 199 -2.99 19.94 -6.73
C GLN A 199 -2.17 18.89 -7.45
N ALA A 200 -2.66 18.41 -8.60
CA ALA A 200 -2.00 17.36 -9.34
C ALA A 200 -2.04 17.60 -10.85
N THR A 201 -1.00 17.16 -11.51
CA THR A 201 -0.92 17.05 -12.96
C THR A 201 -0.34 15.69 -13.34
N ALA A 202 -0.79 15.11 -14.45
CA ALA A 202 -0.30 13.84 -14.95
C ALA A 202 -0.31 13.80 -16.48
N SER A 203 0.56 12.96 -17.04
CA SER A 203 0.48 12.56 -18.45
C SER A 203 -0.23 11.21 -18.52
N LEU A 204 -1.33 11.17 -19.28
CA LEU A 204 -2.11 9.95 -19.48
C LEU A 204 -1.57 9.13 -20.66
N LEU A 205 -1.62 7.81 -20.52
CA LEU A 205 -1.45 6.87 -21.62
C LEU A 205 -2.75 6.77 -22.43
N ALA A 206 -2.66 6.22 -23.63
CA ALA A 206 -3.84 5.97 -24.49
C ALA A 206 -4.89 5.06 -23.82
N SER A 207 -4.50 4.25 -22.84
CA SER A 207 -5.41 3.44 -22.03
C SER A 207 -6.25 4.24 -21.02
N GLY A 208 -5.90 5.52 -20.77
CA GLY A 208 -6.61 6.39 -19.83
C GLY A 208 -6.04 6.39 -18.40
N VAL A 209 -5.00 5.60 -18.09
CA VAL A 209 -4.30 5.70 -16.82
C VAL A 209 -3.09 6.63 -16.93
N ASP A 210 -2.64 7.14 -15.79
CA ASP A 210 -1.45 7.99 -15.71
C ASP A 210 -0.15 7.20 -15.87
N ALA A 211 0.72 7.68 -16.77
CA ALA A 211 2.08 7.19 -16.95
C ALA A 211 3.03 7.71 -15.86
N HIS A 212 2.90 9.00 -15.59
CA HIS A 212 3.65 9.75 -14.58
C HIS A 212 2.88 10.99 -14.15
N GLY A 213 3.27 11.57 -13.03
CA GLY A 213 2.66 12.80 -12.55
C GLY A 213 3.45 13.48 -11.43
N VAL A 214 2.97 14.67 -11.10
CA VAL A 214 3.46 15.48 -9.98
C VAL A 214 2.26 15.91 -9.13
N VAL A 215 2.39 15.80 -7.82
CA VAL A 215 1.39 16.25 -6.86
C VAL A 215 2.03 17.23 -5.89
N VAL A 216 1.32 18.32 -5.61
CA VAL A 216 1.70 19.31 -4.59
C VAL A 216 0.62 19.34 -3.51
N MET A 217 1.03 19.11 -2.27
CA MET A 217 0.15 19.17 -1.09
C MET A 217 0.55 20.36 -0.21
N ASP A 218 -0.44 21.19 0.13
CA ASP A 218 -0.25 22.35 1.02
C ASP A 218 -0.63 21.96 2.46
N TYR A 219 0.33 22.12 3.38
CA TYR A 219 0.10 21.95 4.82
C TYR A 219 0.06 23.30 5.56
N GLY A 220 0.13 24.42 4.83
CA GLY A 220 0.15 25.78 5.36
C GLY A 220 1.58 26.28 5.59
N ASP A 221 2.25 25.83 6.62
CA ASP A 221 3.62 26.26 6.94
C ASP A 221 4.69 25.64 6.04
N PHE A 222 4.37 24.55 5.37
CA PHE A 222 5.24 23.82 4.43
C PHE A 222 4.42 23.16 3.32
N SER A 223 5.09 22.75 2.28
CA SER A 223 4.51 22.00 1.18
C SER A 223 5.23 20.66 0.96
N VAL A 224 4.47 19.68 0.48
CA VAL A 224 5.01 18.40 0.00
C VAL A 224 4.83 18.34 -1.51
N THR A 225 5.92 18.13 -2.24
CA THR A 225 5.88 17.81 -3.66
C THR A 225 6.25 16.34 -3.81
N LEU A 226 5.44 15.57 -4.53
CA LEU A 226 5.78 14.20 -4.88
C LEU A 226 5.79 14.01 -6.40
N GLN A 227 6.69 13.16 -6.86
CA GLN A 227 6.79 12.70 -8.24
C GLN A 227 6.64 11.19 -8.30
N HIS A 228 5.96 10.73 -9.33
CA HIS A 228 5.82 9.31 -9.63
C HIS A 228 5.87 9.05 -11.13
N SER A 229 6.48 7.94 -11.54
CA SER A 229 6.53 7.55 -12.95
C SER A 229 6.70 6.05 -13.09
N LYS A 230 5.95 5.44 -14.00
CA LYS A 230 6.10 4.04 -14.42
C LYS A 230 6.74 3.91 -15.80
N VAL A 231 7.11 5.03 -16.42
CA VAL A 231 7.68 5.10 -17.78
C VAL A 231 9.06 5.76 -17.82
N SER A 232 9.60 6.08 -16.65
CA SER A 232 10.96 6.61 -16.49
C SER A 232 11.50 6.30 -15.11
N ASP A 233 12.82 6.26 -14.98
CA ASP A 233 13.53 6.12 -13.71
C ASP A 233 13.92 7.47 -13.13
N SER A 234 14.14 7.52 -11.82
CA SER A 234 14.76 8.66 -11.14
C SER A 234 15.92 8.18 -10.25
N VAL A 235 16.99 8.95 -10.26
CA VAL A 235 18.15 8.73 -9.38
C VAL A 235 18.12 9.62 -8.12
N LEU A 236 17.07 10.45 -7.97
CA LEU A 236 16.93 11.37 -6.85
C LEU A 236 16.40 10.64 -5.61
N ALA A 237 17.03 10.92 -4.47
CA ALA A 237 16.49 10.54 -3.17
C ALA A 237 15.28 11.42 -2.79
N SER A 238 14.46 10.94 -1.89
CA SER A 238 13.43 11.73 -1.21
C SER A 238 14.07 12.60 -0.12
N GLU A 239 13.47 13.76 0.18
CA GLU A 239 14.07 14.75 1.10
C GLU A 239 13.00 15.47 1.93
N ILE A 240 13.31 15.69 3.21
CA ILE A 240 12.53 16.52 4.14
C ILE A 240 13.42 17.68 4.60
N GLN A 241 13.06 18.91 4.24
CA GLN A 241 13.89 20.12 4.39
C GLN A 241 13.34 21.00 5.50
N GLY A 242 14.21 21.40 6.42
CA GLY A 242 13.89 22.35 7.48
C GLY A 242 15.00 23.39 7.68
N GLU A 243 14.78 24.30 8.63
CA GLU A 243 15.71 25.40 8.90
C GLU A 243 17.05 24.95 9.51
N ALA A 244 17.07 23.82 10.21
CA ALA A 244 18.27 23.27 10.85
C ALA A 244 19.00 22.21 10.01
N GLY A 245 18.40 21.71 8.94
CA GLY A 245 18.99 20.69 8.08
C GLY A 245 17.95 19.93 7.28
N SER A 246 18.37 18.84 6.65
CA SER A 246 17.51 17.98 5.84
C SER A 246 17.64 16.52 6.23
N LEU A 247 16.54 15.76 6.12
CA LEU A 247 16.55 14.30 6.12
C LEU A 247 16.49 13.82 4.66
N VAL A 248 17.39 12.92 4.31
CA VAL A 248 17.51 12.32 2.97
C VAL A 248 17.15 10.85 3.07
N ILE A 249 16.23 10.39 2.23
CA ILE A 249 15.69 9.03 2.27
C ILE A 249 15.90 8.36 0.90
N GLU A 250 16.73 7.32 0.85
CA GLU A 250 16.88 6.50 -0.35
C GLU A 250 15.77 5.45 -0.40
N LYS A 251 15.16 5.27 -1.57
CA LYS A 251 14.06 4.32 -1.82
C LYS A 251 12.97 4.42 -0.75
N LEU A 252 12.23 5.51 -0.77
CA LEU A 252 11.20 5.83 0.25
C LEU A 252 10.27 4.65 0.56
N SER A 253 9.85 3.87 -0.43
CA SER A 253 8.96 2.70 -0.23
C SER A 253 9.56 1.62 0.69
N GLU A 254 10.89 1.52 0.74
CA GLU A 254 11.64 0.59 1.58
C GLU A 254 12.38 1.28 2.73
N CYS A 255 12.41 2.62 2.76
CA CYS A 255 13.24 3.41 3.67
C CYS A 255 14.65 2.82 3.81
N GLN A 256 15.29 2.53 2.67
CA GLN A 256 16.49 1.72 2.61
C GLN A 256 17.66 2.39 3.31
N LYS A 257 17.72 3.74 3.24
CA LYS A 257 18.71 4.55 3.93
C LYS A 257 18.09 5.86 4.39
N VAL A 258 18.39 6.29 5.60
CA VAL A 258 17.95 7.54 6.20
C VAL A 258 19.16 8.29 6.72
N CYS A 259 19.42 9.47 6.17
CA CYS A 259 20.51 10.34 6.60
C CYS A 259 19.99 11.69 7.08
N PHE A 260 20.62 12.27 8.09
CA PHE A 260 20.43 13.66 8.48
C PHE A 260 21.62 14.51 8.03
N VAL A 261 21.34 15.61 7.34
CA VAL A 261 22.31 16.58 6.88
C VAL A 261 22.09 17.87 7.66
N PRO A 262 22.80 18.09 8.79
CA PRO A 262 22.70 19.34 9.53
C PRO A 262 23.21 20.52 8.70
N ARG A 263 22.62 21.71 8.85
CA ARG A 263 23.08 22.90 8.14
C ARG A 263 24.55 23.20 8.49
N GLY A 264 25.40 23.28 7.49
CA GLY A 264 26.83 23.59 7.65
C GLY A 264 27.67 22.48 8.30
N SER A 265 27.17 21.27 8.39
CA SER A 265 27.86 20.13 8.98
C SER A 265 27.83 18.90 8.07
N GLN A 266 28.60 17.87 8.44
CA GLN A 266 28.65 16.63 7.67
C GLN A 266 27.38 15.79 7.84
N MET A 267 27.05 15.05 6.79
CA MET A 267 25.95 14.08 6.79
C MET A 267 26.15 13.00 7.85
N GLN A 268 25.07 12.66 8.55
CA GLN A 268 25.00 11.62 9.57
C GLN A 268 24.10 10.49 9.03
N ASP A 269 24.62 9.28 8.95
CA ASP A 269 23.82 8.10 8.66
C ASP A 269 23.06 7.68 9.92
N LEU A 270 21.74 7.65 9.81
CA LEU A 270 20.84 7.25 10.90
C LEU A 270 20.27 5.83 10.69
N THR A 271 20.56 5.21 9.55
CA THR A 271 19.95 3.95 9.10
C THR A 271 20.10 2.84 10.12
N GLN A 272 19.03 2.13 10.39
CA GLN A 272 19.02 0.89 11.18
C GLN A 272 18.91 -0.33 10.27
N PRO A 273 19.47 -1.49 10.67
CA PRO A 273 19.25 -2.74 9.95
C PRO A 273 17.76 -3.07 9.86
N GLN A 274 17.35 -3.54 8.69
CA GLN A 274 16.00 -4.04 8.44
C GLN A 274 16.06 -5.49 7.97
N HIS A 275 14.99 -6.22 8.23
CA HIS A 275 14.84 -7.58 7.72
C HIS A 275 14.85 -7.58 6.20
N ILE A 276 15.40 -8.65 5.58
CA ILE A 276 15.50 -8.76 4.11
C ILE A 276 14.12 -8.82 3.45
N ASN A 277 13.19 -9.54 4.07
CA ASN A 277 11.78 -9.53 3.69
C ASN A 277 11.03 -8.52 4.57
N THR A 278 10.88 -7.30 4.07
CA THR A 278 10.29 -6.18 4.82
C THR A 278 8.79 -6.35 5.11
N MET A 279 8.11 -7.32 4.49
CA MET A 279 6.71 -7.64 4.80
C MET A 279 6.55 -8.27 6.19
N LEU A 280 7.63 -8.74 6.80
CA LEU A 280 7.63 -9.25 8.18
C LEU A 280 7.01 -8.24 9.16
N TYR A 281 7.36 -6.96 9.02
CA TYR A 281 6.91 -5.92 9.95
C TYR A 281 5.40 -5.64 9.86
N GLU A 282 4.82 -5.67 8.65
CA GLU A 282 3.37 -5.51 8.52
C GLU A 282 2.60 -6.76 8.94
N ALA A 283 3.17 -7.96 8.71
CA ALA A 283 2.61 -9.20 9.22
C ALA A 283 2.59 -9.21 10.76
N GLU A 284 3.69 -8.83 11.41
CA GLU A 284 3.76 -8.75 12.88
C GLU A 284 2.77 -7.72 13.44
N LEU A 285 2.63 -6.55 12.80
CA LEU A 285 1.68 -5.53 13.21
C LEU A 285 0.24 -6.02 13.06
N PHE A 286 -0.12 -6.61 11.92
CA PHE A 286 -1.47 -7.14 11.73
C PHE A 286 -1.81 -8.22 12.75
N ALA A 287 -0.89 -9.14 13.05
CA ALA A 287 -1.10 -10.14 14.09
C ALA A 287 -1.35 -9.48 15.46
N THR A 288 -0.61 -8.44 15.81
CA THR A 288 -0.80 -7.70 17.05
C THR A 288 -2.18 -7.04 17.11
N LEU A 289 -2.62 -6.39 16.00
CA LEU A 289 -3.95 -5.80 15.93
C LEU A 289 -5.07 -6.84 16.12
N VAL A 290 -4.89 -8.04 15.55
CA VAL A 290 -5.86 -9.16 15.71
C VAL A 290 -5.85 -9.69 17.14
N ASP A 291 -4.68 -9.96 17.71
CA ASP A 291 -4.53 -10.51 19.06
C ASP A 291 -5.09 -9.55 20.13
N GLU A 292 -4.94 -8.24 19.93
CA GLU A 292 -5.41 -7.20 20.85
C GLU A 292 -6.83 -6.68 20.50
N HIS A 293 -7.49 -7.24 19.48
CA HIS A 293 -8.82 -6.82 18.99
C HIS A 293 -8.92 -5.32 18.68
N LEU A 294 -7.86 -4.74 18.11
CA LEU A 294 -7.79 -3.32 17.77
C LEU A 294 -8.48 -3.05 16.41
N VAL A 295 -9.80 -3.05 16.41
CA VAL A 295 -10.62 -2.75 15.22
C VAL A 295 -10.38 -1.32 14.73
N ASP A 296 -10.35 -0.35 15.66
CA ASP A 296 -10.02 1.06 15.36
C ASP A 296 -8.54 1.32 15.65
N HIS A 297 -7.71 1.26 14.63
CA HIS A 297 -6.28 1.54 14.73
C HIS A 297 -5.87 2.73 13.85
N PRO A 298 -4.77 3.43 14.17
CA PRO A 298 -4.35 4.65 13.44
C PRO A 298 -4.12 4.45 11.94
N GLY A 299 -3.78 3.24 11.51
CA GLY A 299 -3.60 2.91 10.09
C GLY A 299 -4.84 3.18 9.25
N LEU A 300 -6.05 2.96 9.78
CA LEU A 300 -7.31 3.23 9.05
C LEU A 300 -7.48 4.72 8.71
N ALA A 301 -7.04 5.62 9.59
CA ALA A 301 -7.07 7.05 9.29
C ALA A 301 -6.11 7.40 8.15
N VAL A 302 -4.91 6.80 8.12
CA VAL A 302 -3.95 6.97 7.02
C VAL A 302 -4.55 6.45 5.72
N SER A 303 -5.10 5.23 5.70
CA SER A 303 -5.75 4.63 4.52
C SER A 303 -6.88 5.51 3.99
N ARG A 304 -7.75 5.99 4.87
CA ARG A 304 -8.88 6.85 4.51
C ARG A 304 -8.45 8.18 3.89
N ILE A 305 -7.48 8.88 4.52
CA ILE A 305 -6.97 10.15 4.01
C ILE A 305 -6.25 9.93 2.68
N THR A 306 -5.46 8.87 2.57
CA THR A 306 -4.76 8.51 1.33
C THR A 306 -5.76 8.24 0.20
N ALA A 307 -6.82 7.47 0.45
CA ALA A 307 -7.88 7.20 -0.53
C ALA A 307 -8.62 8.48 -0.96
N LYS A 308 -8.90 9.40 -0.01
CA LYS A 308 -9.48 10.71 -0.30
C LYS A 308 -8.60 11.50 -1.26
N LEU A 309 -7.30 11.56 -1.00
CA LEU A 309 -6.35 12.27 -1.85
C LEU A 309 -6.17 11.59 -3.20
N LEU A 310 -6.08 10.26 -3.27
CA LEU A 310 -6.03 9.52 -4.53
C LEU A 310 -7.26 9.78 -5.40
N THR A 311 -8.44 9.79 -4.80
CA THR A 311 -9.70 10.08 -5.50
C THR A 311 -9.68 11.50 -6.08
N GLU A 312 -9.24 12.49 -5.30
CA GLU A 312 -9.15 13.89 -5.75
C GLU A 312 -8.06 14.09 -6.81
N ILE A 313 -6.88 13.49 -6.64
CA ILE A 313 -5.79 13.53 -7.62
C ILE A 313 -6.26 12.96 -8.97
N ARG A 314 -6.94 11.80 -8.97
CA ARG A 314 -7.48 11.20 -10.19
C ARG A 314 -8.54 12.09 -10.84
N ARG A 315 -9.42 12.71 -10.04
CA ARG A 315 -10.41 13.67 -10.53
C ARG A 315 -9.74 14.86 -11.27
N GLN A 316 -8.65 15.41 -10.71
CA GLN A 316 -7.90 16.51 -11.32
C GLN A 316 -7.16 16.11 -12.58
N THR A 317 -6.64 14.90 -12.63
CA THR A 317 -5.81 14.40 -13.74
C THR A 317 -6.62 13.70 -14.84
N GLY A 318 -7.92 13.44 -14.61
CA GLY A 318 -8.80 12.79 -15.58
C GLY A 318 -8.68 11.25 -15.61
N VAL A 319 -8.05 10.63 -14.62
CA VAL A 319 -8.01 9.16 -14.47
C VAL A 319 -9.32 8.66 -13.88
N ILE A 320 -10.06 7.85 -14.64
CA ILE A 320 -11.40 7.35 -14.27
C ILE A 320 -11.38 5.82 -14.20
N PHE A 321 -12.00 5.27 -13.15
CA PHE A 321 -12.19 3.84 -12.97
C PHE A 321 -13.68 3.47 -12.99
N LEU A 322 -13.98 2.21 -13.28
CA LEU A 322 -15.37 1.70 -13.25
C LEU A 322 -16.03 1.92 -11.88
N ALA A 323 -15.27 1.75 -10.81
CA ALA A 323 -15.71 1.95 -9.43
C ALA A 323 -16.20 3.38 -9.15
N ASP A 324 -15.78 4.39 -9.91
CA ASP A 324 -16.20 5.78 -9.70
C ASP A 324 -17.65 6.03 -10.14
N SER A 325 -18.24 5.11 -10.91
CA SER A 325 -19.63 5.17 -11.40
C SER A 325 -20.62 4.45 -10.47
N VAL A 326 -20.11 3.65 -9.51
CA VAL A 326 -20.95 2.84 -8.60
C VAL A 326 -21.35 3.70 -7.41
N LYS A 327 -22.66 3.78 -7.14
CA LYS A 327 -23.18 4.34 -5.88
C LYS A 327 -23.23 3.22 -4.86
N LEU A 328 -22.45 3.31 -3.82
CA LEU A 328 -22.45 2.42 -2.65
C LEU A 328 -23.57 2.76 -1.69
#